data_9b8bf3e6b9ca0f387d5bb7a6f9eee170
#
_entry.id   9b8bf3e6b9ca0f387d5bb7a6f9eee170
#
_cell.length_a   1.000
_cell.length_b   1.000
_cell.length_c   1.000
_cell.angle_alpha   90.00
_cell.angle_beta   90.00
_cell.angle_gamma   90.00
#
_symmetry.space_group_name_H-M   'P 1'
#
loop_
_entity.id
_entity.type
_entity.pdbx_description
1 polymer ?
#
loop_
_entity_poly.entity_id
_entity_poly.type
_entity_poly.pdbx_seq_one_letter_code
_entity_poly.pdbx_strand_id
1 'polypeptide(L)'
;MVEELTTEEVNERVERGDIRVIDTRSPGEYERGHIPGAINVPLGDLSSRVPDIDWDDTDVVCACPIGRSSKQAAMLIRSYEGVDDDVLVASMAGGYEEWEFELETGGAEDA
;
A
#
# COMPACT_ATOMS: atom_id res chain seq x y z
N MET A 1 -0.45 -16.20 -4.04
CA MET A 1 -1.76 -15.54 -4.04
C MET A 1 -1.83 -14.49 -2.96
N VAL A 2 -2.40 -13.34 -3.22
CA VAL A 2 -2.47 -12.28 -2.23
C VAL A 2 -3.90 -12.14 -1.73
N GLU A 3 -4.04 -11.59 -0.53
CA GLU A 3 -5.34 -11.40 0.07
C GLU A 3 -5.90 -10.04 -0.31
N GLU A 4 -7.18 -9.84 -0.06
CA GLU A 4 -7.81 -8.55 -0.25
C GLU A 4 -8.41 -8.09 1.06
N LEU A 5 -8.24 -6.80 1.36
CA LEU A 5 -8.86 -6.18 2.53
C LEU A 5 -9.82 -5.12 2.05
N THR A 6 -10.92 -4.96 2.77
CA THR A 6 -11.87 -3.88 2.46
C THR A 6 -11.29 -2.56 2.94
N THR A 7 -11.87 -1.44 2.46
CA THR A 7 -11.43 -0.13 2.93
C THR A 7 -11.65 0.01 4.44
N GLU A 8 -12.73 -0.56 4.97
CA GLU A 8 -12.98 -0.51 6.42
C GLU A 8 -11.90 -1.25 7.19
N GLU A 9 -11.51 -2.43 6.69
CA GLU A 9 -10.47 -3.21 7.36
C GLU A 9 -9.14 -2.48 7.33
N VAL A 10 -8.81 -1.84 6.19
CA VAL A 10 -7.59 -1.08 6.09
C VAL A 10 -7.62 0.10 7.05
N ASN A 11 -8.74 0.81 7.11
CA ASN A 11 -8.84 1.96 8.00
C ASN A 11 -8.64 1.56 9.46
N GLU A 12 -9.24 0.45 9.86
CA GLU A 12 -9.06 -0.05 11.22
C GLU A 12 -7.60 -0.33 11.53
N ARG A 13 -6.91 -0.99 10.59
CA ARG A 13 -5.52 -1.35 10.80
C ARG A 13 -4.61 -0.12 10.83
N VAL A 14 -4.94 0.87 9.98
CA VAL A 14 -4.19 2.13 9.97
C VAL A 14 -4.35 2.85 11.30
N GLU A 15 -5.57 2.88 11.84
CA GLU A 15 -5.80 3.54 13.11
C GLU A 15 -5.07 2.86 14.27
N ARG A 16 -4.90 1.55 14.18
CA ARG A 16 -4.13 0.81 15.19
C ARG A 16 -2.63 0.92 15.00
N GLY A 17 -2.21 1.38 13.82
CA GLY A 17 -0.78 1.51 13.52
C GLY A 17 -0.08 0.19 13.28
N ASP A 18 -0.81 -0.85 12.82
CA ASP A 18 -0.23 -2.16 12.68
C ASP A 18 -0.18 -2.65 11.23
N ILE A 19 -0.26 -1.75 10.25
CA ILE A 19 -0.15 -2.14 8.86
C ILE A 19 0.62 -1.07 8.09
N ARG A 20 1.39 -1.51 7.09
CA ARG A 20 2.09 -0.61 6.20
C ARG A 20 1.28 -0.48 4.91
N VAL A 21 0.97 0.74 4.51
CA VAL A 21 0.23 0.99 3.28
C VAL A 21 1.20 1.45 2.21
N ILE A 22 1.19 0.77 1.07
CA ILE A 22 2.01 1.14 -0.09
C ILE A 22 1.06 1.70 -1.14
N ASP A 23 1.17 3.00 -1.40
CA ASP A 23 0.33 3.69 -2.37
C ASP A 23 1.04 3.64 -3.72
N THR A 24 0.43 2.97 -4.69
CA THR A 24 1.08 2.73 -5.97
C THR A 24 0.70 3.73 -7.05
N ARG A 25 -0.02 4.80 -6.67
CA ARG A 25 -0.42 5.85 -7.61
C ARG A 25 0.77 6.77 -7.91
N SER A 26 0.56 7.70 -8.84
CA SER A 26 1.59 8.67 -9.15
C SER A 26 1.83 9.61 -7.96
N PRO A 27 3.00 10.26 -7.88
CA PRO A 27 3.25 11.19 -6.78
C PRO A 27 2.24 12.33 -6.72
N GLY A 28 1.79 12.83 -7.87
CA GLY A 28 0.81 13.91 -7.87
C GLY A 28 -0.52 13.50 -7.27
N GLU A 29 -0.96 12.27 -7.56
CA GLU A 29 -2.20 11.77 -6.98
C GLU A 29 -2.04 11.56 -5.48
N TYR A 30 -0.90 11.01 -5.07
CA TYR A 30 -0.61 10.79 -3.66
C TYR A 30 -0.65 12.11 -2.89
N GLU A 31 -0.04 13.15 -3.44
CA GLU A 31 0.01 14.44 -2.75
C GLU A 31 -1.36 15.08 -2.56
N ARG A 32 -2.29 14.81 -3.47
CA ARG A 32 -3.62 15.38 -3.37
C ARG A 32 -4.46 14.75 -2.26
N GLY A 33 -4.10 13.57 -1.83
CA GLY A 33 -4.78 12.92 -0.74
C GLY A 33 -4.43 11.44 -0.71
N HIS A 34 -4.00 10.95 0.45
CA HIS A 34 -3.61 9.55 0.60
C HIS A 34 -3.96 9.06 1.99
N ILE A 35 -4.01 7.76 2.15
CA ILE A 35 -4.26 7.14 3.45
C ILE A 35 -3.17 7.58 4.42
N PRO A 36 -3.54 7.99 5.65
CA PRO A 36 -2.53 8.45 6.62
C PRO A 36 -1.43 7.41 6.83
N GLY A 37 -0.19 7.88 6.73
CA GLY A 37 0.97 7.01 6.93
C GLY A 37 1.38 6.21 5.71
N ALA A 38 0.65 6.29 4.60
CA ALA A 38 0.99 5.53 3.40
C ALA A 38 2.31 6.02 2.80
N ILE A 39 3.04 5.08 2.23
CA ILE A 39 4.29 5.38 1.53
C ILE A 39 4.00 5.31 0.04
N ASN A 40 4.40 6.34 -0.71
CA ASN A 40 4.17 6.36 -2.15
C ASN A 40 5.30 5.63 -2.87
N VAL A 41 4.96 4.54 -3.54
CA VAL A 41 5.89 3.84 -4.41
C VAL A 41 5.11 3.53 -5.69
N PRO A 42 5.20 4.40 -6.70
CA PRO A 42 4.46 4.18 -7.93
C PRO A 42 4.73 2.79 -8.50
N LEU A 43 3.71 2.19 -9.11
CA LEU A 43 3.82 0.81 -9.57
C LEU A 43 5.04 0.59 -10.46
N GLY A 44 5.34 1.55 -11.33
CA GLY A 44 6.47 1.42 -12.24
C GLY A 44 7.82 1.41 -11.56
N ASP A 45 7.90 1.92 -10.33
CA ASP A 45 9.16 1.97 -9.58
C ASP A 45 9.26 0.86 -8.56
N LEU A 46 8.20 0.09 -8.36
CA LEU A 46 8.12 -0.81 -7.22
C LEU A 46 9.20 -1.88 -7.24
N SER A 47 9.44 -2.48 -8.40
CA SER A 47 10.41 -3.58 -8.46
C SER A 47 11.81 -3.12 -8.09
N SER A 48 12.17 -1.89 -8.41
CA SER A 48 13.49 -1.39 -8.06
C SER A 48 13.54 -0.89 -6.62
N ARG A 49 12.38 -0.55 -6.04
CA ARG A 49 12.31 -0.01 -4.69
C ARG A 49 12.15 -1.09 -3.62
N VAL A 50 11.57 -2.24 -3.98
CA VAL A 50 11.28 -3.30 -3.02
C VAL A 50 12.50 -3.71 -2.20
N PRO A 51 13.69 -3.91 -2.80
CA PRO A 51 14.84 -4.31 -1.99
C PRO A 51 15.34 -3.25 -1.03
N ASP A 52 14.95 -1.98 -1.25
CA ASP A 52 15.42 -0.87 -0.42
C ASP A 52 14.50 -0.57 0.76
N ILE A 53 13.33 -1.19 0.80
CA ILE A 53 12.38 -0.95 1.88
C ILE A 53 12.63 -1.95 3.00
N ASP A 54 12.62 -1.45 4.24
CA ASP A 54 12.78 -2.31 5.40
C ASP A 54 11.41 -2.88 5.74
N TRP A 55 11.15 -4.10 5.30
CA TRP A 55 9.83 -4.71 5.45
C TRP A 55 9.54 -5.17 6.87
N ASP A 56 10.59 -5.46 7.64
CA ASP A 56 10.52 -6.03 9.00
C ASP A 56 9.38 -7.07 9.06
N ASP A 57 8.58 -7.12 10.10
CA ASP A 57 7.51 -8.12 10.19
C ASP A 57 6.14 -7.48 10.15
N THR A 58 6.05 -6.29 9.54
CA THR A 58 4.79 -5.56 9.49
C THR A 58 3.96 -6.01 8.30
N ASP A 59 2.67 -6.24 8.52
CA ASP A 59 1.74 -6.55 7.44
C ASP A 59 1.67 -5.40 6.45
N VAL A 60 1.38 -5.71 5.20
CA VAL A 60 1.43 -4.76 4.10
C VAL A 60 0.13 -4.80 3.31
N VAL A 61 -0.38 -3.62 2.95
CA VAL A 61 -1.49 -3.53 2.01
C VAL A 61 -1.12 -2.52 0.93
N CYS A 62 -1.42 -2.86 -0.33
CA CYS A 62 -1.18 -1.96 -1.46
C CYS A 62 -2.49 -1.30 -1.83
N ALA A 63 -2.43 -0.02 -2.19
CA ALA A 63 -3.61 0.77 -2.53
C ALA A 63 -3.38 1.47 -3.87
N CYS A 64 -4.41 1.49 -4.71
CA CYS A 64 -4.40 2.13 -6.02
C CYS A 64 -5.78 2.72 -6.27
N PRO A 65 -6.03 3.39 -7.42
CA PRO A 65 -7.31 4.06 -7.61
C PRO A 65 -8.53 3.16 -7.52
N ILE A 66 -8.50 1.97 -8.12
CA ILE A 66 -9.69 1.11 -8.19
C ILE A 66 -9.45 -0.32 -7.74
N GLY A 67 -8.29 -0.61 -7.19
CA GLY A 67 -8.02 -1.96 -6.67
C GLY A 67 -7.44 -2.93 -7.69
N ARG A 68 -7.03 -2.48 -8.87
CA ARG A 68 -6.50 -3.38 -9.91
C ARG A 68 -4.98 -3.47 -9.87
N SER A 69 -4.29 -2.35 -10.02
CA SER A 69 -2.84 -2.38 -10.04
C SER A 69 -2.26 -2.72 -8.67
N SER A 70 -3.02 -2.48 -7.60
CA SER A 70 -2.55 -2.85 -6.27
C SER A 70 -2.43 -4.36 -6.12
N LYS A 71 -3.20 -5.14 -6.88
CA LYS A 71 -3.04 -6.60 -6.85
C LYS A 71 -1.70 -7.01 -7.43
N GLN A 72 -1.29 -6.39 -8.53
CA GLN A 72 0.01 -6.65 -9.12
C GLN A 72 1.12 -6.27 -8.14
N ALA A 73 0.96 -5.12 -7.49
CA ALA A 73 1.96 -4.66 -6.52
C ALA A 73 2.06 -5.65 -5.36
N ALA A 74 0.93 -6.10 -4.85
CA ALA A 74 0.93 -7.04 -3.73
C ALA A 74 1.57 -8.37 -4.13
N MET A 75 1.32 -8.84 -5.34
CA MET A 75 1.93 -10.07 -5.82
C MET A 75 3.44 -9.94 -5.91
N LEU A 76 3.92 -8.80 -6.38
CA LEU A 76 5.35 -8.56 -6.49
C LEU A 76 6.00 -8.55 -5.10
N ILE A 77 5.38 -7.87 -4.15
CA ILE A 77 5.90 -7.82 -2.78
C ILE A 77 5.87 -9.21 -2.16
N ARG A 78 4.79 -9.96 -2.37
CA ARG A 78 4.67 -11.30 -1.80
C ARG A 78 5.78 -12.23 -2.28
N SER A 79 6.23 -12.02 -3.52
CA SER A 79 7.26 -12.90 -4.10
C SER A 79 8.67 -12.50 -3.71
N TYR A 80 8.85 -11.35 -3.06
CA TYR A 80 10.18 -10.90 -2.66
C TYR A 80 10.66 -11.67 -1.43
N GLU A 81 11.87 -12.18 -1.49
CA GLU A 81 12.40 -13.03 -0.41
C GLU A 81 12.57 -12.30 0.91
N GLY A 82 12.72 -10.99 0.88
CA GLY A 82 12.88 -10.21 2.09
C GLY A 82 11.60 -10.04 2.90
N VAL A 83 10.45 -10.46 2.34
CA VAL A 83 9.18 -10.38 3.05
C VAL A 83 8.84 -11.77 3.57
N ASP A 84 8.68 -11.88 4.89
CA ASP A 84 8.47 -13.16 5.54
C ASP A 84 7.13 -13.77 5.11
N ASP A 85 7.08 -15.09 5.00
CA ASP A 85 5.85 -15.79 4.61
C ASP A 85 4.73 -15.60 5.62
N ASP A 86 5.06 -15.30 6.86
CA ASP A 86 4.06 -15.09 7.90
C ASP A 86 3.44 -13.70 7.86
N VAL A 87 4.00 -12.80 7.07
CA VAL A 87 3.48 -11.44 6.96
C VAL A 87 2.33 -11.41 5.96
N LEU A 88 1.25 -10.75 6.32
CA LEU A 88 0.13 -10.55 5.40
C LEU A 88 0.55 -9.56 4.31
N VAL A 89 0.29 -9.90 3.06
CA VAL A 89 0.45 -8.97 1.95
C VAL A 89 -0.87 -8.96 1.20
N ALA A 90 -1.49 -7.80 1.14
CA ALA A 90 -2.85 -7.68 0.64
C ALA A 90 -2.99 -6.52 -0.34
N SER A 91 -4.09 -6.53 -1.10
CA SER A 91 -4.51 -5.43 -1.95
C SER A 91 -5.78 -4.85 -1.34
N MET A 92 -5.93 -3.52 -1.36
CA MET A 92 -7.15 -2.90 -0.86
C MET A 92 -8.23 -2.96 -1.94
N ALA A 93 -9.29 -3.72 -1.66
CA ALA A 93 -10.38 -3.89 -2.60
C ALA A 93 -11.09 -2.56 -2.83
N GLY A 94 -11.44 -2.27 -4.08
CA GLY A 94 -12.11 -1.03 -4.43
C GLY A 94 -11.23 0.18 -4.55
N GLY A 95 -10.04 0.14 -3.96
CA GLY A 95 -9.07 1.20 -4.08
C GLY A 95 -9.51 2.51 -3.45
N TYR A 96 -8.82 3.57 -3.81
CA TYR A 96 -9.14 4.90 -3.30
C TYR A 96 -10.54 5.37 -3.68
N GLU A 97 -11.07 4.85 -4.77
CA GLU A 97 -12.42 5.22 -5.20
C GLU A 97 -13.47 4.87 -4.14
N GLU A 98 -13.21 3.82 -3.38
CA GLU A 98 -14.13 3.38 -2.33
C GLU A 98 -13.75 3.91 -0.95
N TRP A 99 -12.66 4.66 -0.84
CA TRP A 99 -12.16 5.12 0.45
C TRP A 99 -12.99 6.31 0.95
N GLU A 100 -13.60 6.16 2.12
CA GLU A 100 -14.48 7.17 2.68
C GLU A 100 -13.94 7.76 3.99
N PHE A 101 -12.69 7.49 4.30
CA PHE A 101 -12.12 7.88 5.58
C PHE A 101 -11.13 9.03 5.40
N GLU A 102 -10.39 9.31 6.44
CA GLU A 102 -9.49 10.45 6.48
C GLU A 102 -8.34 10.33 5.48
N LEU A 103 -7.90 11.45 4.92
CA LEU A 103 -6.75 11.49 4.02
C LEU A 103 -5.77 12.55 4.51
N GLU A 104 -4.48 12.30 4.24
CA GLU A 104 -3.43 13.29 4.43
C GLU A 104 -3.00 13.82 3.07
N THR A 105 -2.36 14.98 3.03
CA THR A 105 -1.90 15.57 1.77
C THR A 105 -0.40 15.83 1.83
N GLY A 106 0.23 15.93 0.64
CA GLY A 106 1.65 16.26 0.54
C GLY A 106 2.54 15.07 0.78
N GLY A 107 3.83 15.27 0.80
CA GLY A 107 4.80 14.30 1.26
C GLY A 107 5.30 13.28 0.26
N ALA A 108 5.08 13.48 -1.04
CA ALA A 108 5.45 12.47 -2.03
C ALA A 108 6.93 12.40 -2.33
N GLU A 109 7.67 13.44 -2.02
CA GLU A 109 9.02 13.54 -2.53
C GLU A 109 9.97 12.56 -1.93
N ASP A 110 9.67 11.98 -0.80
CA ASP A 110 10.58 11.08 -0.19
C ASP A 110 10.30 9.70 -0.36
N ALA A 111 9.41 9.39 -1.19
CA ALA A 111 9.02 8.03 -1.41
C ALA A 111 10.15 7.15 -1.89
#